data_85ea37eeb375d035d8b547f084903843
#
_entry.id   85ea37eeb375d035d8b547f084903843
#
_cell.length_a   1.000
_cell.length_b   1.000
_cell.length_c   1.000
_cell.angle_alpha   90.00
_cell.angle_beta   90.00
_cell.angle_gamma   90.00
#
_symmetry.space_group_name_H-M   'P 1'
#
loop_
_entity.id
_entity.type
_entity.pdbx_description
1 polymer ?
#
loop_
_entity_poly.entity_id
_entity_poly.type
_entity_poly.pdbx_seq_one_letter_code
_entity_poly.pdbx_strand_id
1 'polypeptide(L)'
;PGRLPSIKVHTNELEARISYECGLPRGQRPVNLDPGYVELSKLVLATTKNGSHRIYMREGIYAESTLHYREGKWQPWPHTYPDYASGRYNAFFEDARNRYKSKLEALGQTKPPEGGRL
;
A
#
# COMPACT_ATOMS: atom_id res chain seq x y z
N PRO A 1 -9.74 -3.47 0.92
CA PRO A 1 -8.84 -3.31 2.08
C PRO A 1 -8.80 -4.54 2.98
N GLY A 2 -9.95 -5.16 3.25
CA GLY A 2 -10.01 -6.33 4.14
C GLY A 2 -9.21 -7.53 3.67
N ARG A 3 -8.88 -7.61 2.39
CA ARG A 3 -8.07 -8.69 1.82
C ARG A 3 -6.57 -8.41 1.85
N LEU A 4 -6.17 -7.21 2.26
CA LEU A 4 -4.76 -6.83 2.22
C LEU A 4 -3.84 -7.78 2.99
N PRO A 5 -4.19 -8.24 4.22
CA PRO A 5 -3.32 -9.18 4.94
C PRO A 5 -3.09 -10.47 4.18
N SER A 6 -4.15 -11.08 3.63
CA SER A 6 -4.03 -12.32 2.85
C SER A 6 -3.17 -12.12 1.60
N ILE A 7 -3.31 -10.98 0.94
CA ILE A 7 -2.50 -10.64 -0.23
C ILE A 7 -1.03 -10.51 0.17
N LYS A 8 -0.74 -9.87 1.31
CA LYS A 8 0.64 -9.73 1.78
C LYS A 8 1.27 -11.08 2.09
N VAL A 9 0.56 -11.98 2.76
CA VAL A 9 1.04 -13.33 3.03
C VAL A 9 1.33 -14.06 1.72
N HIS A 10 0.42 -13.95 0.74
CA HIS A 10 0.60 -14.57 -0.57
C HIS A 10 1.82 -14.02 -1.31
N THR A 11 2.02 -12.69 -1.31
CA THR A 11 3.18 -12.10 -1.98
C THR A 11 4.49 -12.49 -1.30
N ASN A 12 4.49 -12.65 0.02
CA ASN A 12 5.68 -13.15 0.73
C ASN A 12 6.03 -14.58 0.29
N GLU A 13 5.02 -15.42 0.09
CA GLU A 13 5.21 -16.79 -0.41
C GLU A 13 5.75 -16.78 -1.84
N LEU A 14 5.25 -15.88 -2.69
CA LEU A 14 5.75 -15.73 -4.05
C LEU A 14 7.21 -15.28 -4.06
N GLU A 15 7.58 -14.32 -3.21
CA GLU A 15 8.98 -13.88 -3.09
C GLU A 15 9.90 -15.05 -2.72
N ALA A 16 9.48 -15.85 -1.75
CA ALA A 16 10.26 -17.01 -1.30
C ALA A 16 10.39 -18.05 -2.41
N ARG A 17 9.33 -18.31 -3.16
CA ARG A 17 9.34 -19.26 -4.28
C ARG A 17 10.27 -18.79 -5.39
N ILE A 18 10.19 -17.51 -5.76
CA ILE A 18 11.06 -16.94 -6.80
C ILE A 18 12.53 -17.03 -6.37
N SER A 19 12.83 -16.72 -5.12
CA SER A 19 14.19 -16.85 -4.58
C SER A 19 14.70 -18.28 -4.67
N TYR A 20 13.88 -19.26 -4.31
CA TYR A 20 14.23 -20.67 -4.40
C TYR A 20 14.48 -21.09 -5.85
N GLU A 21 13.59 -20.72 -6.77
CA GLU A 21 13.72 -21.07 -8.19
C GLU A 21 14.95 -20.43 -8.83
N CYS A 22 15.37 -19.25 -8.36
CA CYS A 22 16.59 -18.59 -8.81
C CYS A 22 17.86 -19.16 -8.17
N GLY A 23 17.74 -20.12 -7.25
CA GLY A 23 18.88 -20.73 -6.58
C GLY A 23 19.61 -19.80 -5.61
N LEU A 24 18.94 -18.77 -5.10
CA LEU A 24 19.55 -17.84 -4.16
C LEU A 24 19.57 -18.40 -2.74
N PRO A 25 20.58 -18.00 -1.93
CA PRO A 25 20.60 -18.36 -0.51
C PRO A 25 19.35 -17.91 0.22
N ARG A 26 18.99 -18.63 1.29
CA ARG A 26 17.86 -18.31 2.12
C ARG A 26 17.98 -16.87 2.65
N GLY A 27 16.90 -16.10 2.56
CA GLY A 27 16.85 -14.72 2.99
C GLY A 27 17.19 -13.69 1.92
N GLN A 28 17.73 -14.11 0.77
CA GLN A 28 17.93 -13.24 -0.37
C GLN A 28 16.72 -13.27 -1.30
N ARG A 29 16.33 -12.13 -1.82
CA ARG A 29 15.16 -11.99 -2.68
C ARG A 29 15.51 -11.18 -3.91
N PRO A 30 15.31 -11.71 -5.12
CA PRO A 30 15.47 -10.92 -6.34
C PRO A 30 14.28 -9.98 -6.56
N VAL A 31 13.15 -10.24 -5.90
CA VAL A 31 11.90 -9.48 -6.05
C VAL A 31 11.39 -9.08 -4.69
N ASN A 32 10.92 -7.84 -4.58
CA ASN A 32 10.21 -7.32 -3.41
C ASN A 32 8.82 -6.89 -3.84
N LEU A 33 7.79 -7.51 -3.24
CA LEU A 33 6.40 -7.25 -3.57
C LEU A 33 5.71 -6.56 -2.39
N ASP A 34 5.27 -5.32 -2.60
CA ASP A 34 4.64 -4.51 -1.57
C ASP A 34 3.18 -4.26 -1.93
N PRO A 35 2.26 -5.12 -1.48
CA PRO A 35 0.84 -4.91 -1.76
C PRO A 35 0.29 -3.75 -0.94
N GLY A 36 -0.67 -3.06 -1.52
CA GLY A 36 -1.32 -1.94 -0.87
C GLY A 36 -2.57 -1.54 -1.62
N TYR A 37 -3.14 -0.43 -1.24
CA TYR A 37 -4.26 0.15 -1.96
C TYR A 37 -4.20 1.67 -1.91
N VAL A 38 -4.88 2.29 -2.88
CA VAL A 38 -5.02 3.74 -2.97
C VAL A 38 -6.47 4.09 -2.67
N GLU A 39 -6.66 5.10 -1.83
CA GLU A 39 -7.96 5.75 -1.67
C GLU A 39 -7.81 7.24 -1.94
N LEU A 40 -8.89 8.03 -1.76
CA LEU A 40 -8.85 9.46 -2.09
C LEU A 40 -7.86 10.26 -1.24
N SER A 41 -7.59 9.81 -0.02
CA SER A 41 -6.76 10.56 0.94
C SER A 41 -5.41 9.94 1.24
N LYS A 42 -5.15 8.69 0.86
CA LYS A 42 -3.91 8.03 1.24
C LYS A 42 -3.55 6.82 0.39
N LEU A 43 -2.27 6.49 0.39
CA LEU A 43 -1.74 5.22 -0.06
C LEU A 43 -1.44 4.39 1.19
N VAL A 44 -1.97 3.17 1.25
CA VAL A 44 -1.75 2.25 2.36
C VAL A 44 -0.98 1.04 1.87
N LEU A 45 0.12 0.70 2.54
CA LEU A 45 0.91 -0.49 2.25
C LEU A 45 0.83 -1.48 3.40
N ALA A 46 0.98 -2.76 3.08
CA ALA A 46 1.04 -3.83 4.06
C ALA A 46 2.48 -4.11 4.46
N THR A 47 2.71 -4.44 5.73
CA THR A 47 4.03 -4.76 6.25
C THR A 47 3.92 -5.83 7.33
N THR A 48 4.98 -6.61 7.50
CA THR A 48 5.06 -7.59 8.59
C THR A 48 5.65 -7.00 9.86
N LYS A 49 6.11 -5.75 9.83
CA LYS A 49 6.79 -5.10 10.95
C LYS A 49 5.86 -4.14 11.67
N ASN A 50 5.86 -4.18 13.00
CA ASN A 50 5.12 -3.24 13.82
C ASN A 50 5.83 -1.88 13.89
N GLY A 51 5.10 -0.85 14.26
CA GLY A 51 5.60 0.50 14.44
C GLY A 51 4.48 1.42 14.91
N SER A 52 4.85 2.59 15.44
CA SER A 52 3.87 3.54 15.98
C SER A 52 2.91 4.11 14.93
N HIS A 53 3.30 4.06 13.66
CA HIS A 53 2.50 4.53 12.52
C HIS A 53 1.84 3.38 11.75
N ARG A 54 1.78 2.19 12.36
CA ARG A 54 1.25 0.98 11.75
C ARG A 54 0.13 0.41 12.59
N ILE A 55 -0.88 -0.14 11.92
CA ILE A 55 -2.08 -0.67 12.57
C ILE A 55 -2.17 -2.16 12.26
N TYR A 56 -2.29 -2.97 13.31
CA TYR A 56 -2.42 -4.41 13.14
C TYR A 56 -3.73 -4.76 12.45
N MET A 57 -3.66 -5.61 11.44
CA MET A 57 -4.85 -6.12 10.75
C MET A 57 -5.18 -7.55 11.16
N ARG A 58 -4.40 -8.51 10.68
CA ARG A 58 -4.49 -9.92 11.04
C ARG A 58 -3.32 -10.69 10.42
N GLU A 59 -3.13 -11.95 10.82
CA GLU A 59 -2.11 -12.84 10.25
C GLU A 59 -0.69 -12.28 10.31
N GLY A 60 -0.40 -11.47 11.35
CA GLY A 60 0.91 -10.86 11.51
C GLY A 60 1.16 -9.67 10.59
N ILE A 61 0.12 -9.15 9.92
CA ILE A 61 0.25 -8.08 8.94
C ILE A 61 -0.30 -6.77 9.51
N TYR A 62 0.46 -5.70 9.29
CA TYR A 62 0.11 -4.33 9.68
C TYR A 62 -0.16 -3.49 8.45
N ALA A 63 -0.99 -2.47 8.59
CA ALA A 63 -1.24 -1.47 7.56
C ALA A 63 -0.52 -0.18 7.94
N GLU A 64 0.12 0.45 6.95
CA GLU A 64 0.81 1.72 7.13
C GLU A 64 0.29 2.74 6.13
N SER A 65 -0.08 3.94 6.62
CA SER A 65 -0.31 5.07 5.73
C SER A 65 1.06 5.56 5.25
N THR A 66 1.38 5.27 4.00
CA THR A 66 2.71 5.55 3.44
C THR A 66 2.80 6.92 2.82
N LEU A 67 1.75 7.34 2.12
CA LEU A 67 1.63 8.68 1.56
C LEU A 67 0.22 9.20 1.85
N HIS A 68 0.08 10.50 1.89
CA HIS A 68 -1.24 11.12 2.00
C HIS A 68 -1.46 12.10 0.85
N TYR A 69 -2.72 12.27 0.47
CA TYR A 69 -3.11 13.19 -0.60
C TYR A 69 -3.70 14.44 0.02
N ARG A 70 -3.06 15.57 -0.23
CA ARG A 70 -3.46 16.84 0.35
C ARG A 70 -3.12 17.96 -0.61
N GLU A 71 -4.03 18.92 -0.72
CA GLU A 71 -3.84 20.11 -1.56
C GLU A 71 -3.49 19.73 -3.01
N GLY A 72 -4.18 18.71 -3.52
CA GLY A 72 -4.07 18.31 -4.92
C GLY A 72 -2.82 17.50 -5.26
N LYS A 73 -2.09 16.99 -4.27
CA LYS A 73 -0.88 16.22 -4.55
C LYS A 73 -0.56 15.18 -3.49
N TRP A 74 0.19 14.16 -3.89
CA TRP A 74 0.72 13.16 -2.97
C TRP A 74 1.88 13.74 -2.18
N GLN A 75 1.86 13.51 -0.87
CA GLN A 75 2.86 14.04 0.06
C GLN A 75 3.33 12.95 1.02
N PRO A 76 4.64 12.96 1.38
CA PRO A 76 5.17 11.99 2.31
C PRO A 76 4.87 12.38 3.77
N TRP A 77 4.87 11.37 4.64
CA TRP A 77 4.96 11.53 6.08
C TRP A 77 6.42 11.51 6.51
N PRO A 78 6.75 11.94 7.75
CA PRO A 78 8.13 11.82 8.23
C PRO A 78 8.69 10.40 8.21
N HIS A 79 7.83 9.39 8.35
CA HIS A 79 8.25 7.98 8.35
C HIS A 79 8.32 7.35 6.96
N THR A 80 7.91 8.07 5.92
CA THR A 80 7.86 7.50 4.56
C THR A 80 9.27 7.19 4.06
N TYR A 81 9.47 5.95 3.54
CA TYR A 81 10.74 5.57 2.98
C TYR A 81 11.14 6.46 1.79
N PRO A 82 12.46 6.68 1.56
CA PRO A 82 12.93 7.58 0.51
C PRO A 82 12.37 7.31 -0.89
N ASP A 83 12.19 6.05 -1.26
CA ASP A 83 11.64 5.70 -2.58
C ASP A 83 10.28 6.34 -2.82
N TYR A 84 9.40 6.28 -1.83
CA TYR A 84 8.07 6.87 -1.93
C TYR A 84 8.11 8.37 -1.65
N ALA A 85 8.93 8.80 -0.71
CA ALA A 85 9.05 10.21 -0.34
C ALA A 85 9.63 11.06 -1.48
N SER A 86 10.43 10.45 -2.36
CA SER A 86 11.07 11.15 -3.48
C SER A 86 10.07 11.66 -4.52
N GLY A 87 8.86 11.12 -4.54
CA GLY A 87 7.85 11.48 -5.53
C GLY A 87 7.97 10.74 -6.86
N ARG A 88 8.93 9.81 -6.99
CA ARG A 88 9.18 9.12 -8.27
C ARG A 88 7.99 8.30 -8.76
N TYR A 89 7.11 7.87 -7.86
CA TYR A 89 5.93 7.07 -8.20
C TYR A 89 4.63 7.88 -8.17
N ASN A 90 4.70 9.19 -7.94
CA ASN A 90 3.50 10.01 -7.72
C ASN A 90 2.57 10.02 -8.94
N ALA A 91 3.12 10.00 -10.16
CA ALA A 91 2.30 9.96 -11.37
C ALA A 91 1.47 8.67 -11.43
N PHE A 92 2.06 7.55 -11.05
CA PHE A 92 1.34 6.27 -10.98
C PHE A 92 0.23 6.32 -9.93
N PHE A 93 0.52 6.85 -8.75
CA PHE A 93 -0.48 6.95 -7.68
C PHE A 93 -1.59 7.95 -8.03
N GLU A 94 -1.25 9.01 -8.74
CA GLU A 94 -2.26 9.97 -9.23
C GLU A 94 -3.23 9.28 -10.20
N ASP A 95 -2.70 8.50 -11.13
CA ASP A 95 -3.54 7.73 -12.06
C ASP A 95 -4.43 6.73 -11.30
N ALA A 96 -3.86 6.01 -10.37
CA ALA A 96 -4.62 5.05 -9.55
C ALA A 96 -5.73 5.74 -8.75
N ARG A 97 -5.44 6.90 -8.18
CA ARG A 97 -6.42 7.69 -7.45
C ARG A 97 -7.56 8.15 -8.36
N ASN A 98 -7.22 8.64 -9.54
CA ASN A 98 -8.23 9.09 -10.49
C ASN A 98 -9.14 7.96 -10.96
N ARG A 99 -8.59 6.77 -11.16
CA ARG A 99 -9.38 5.58 -11.51
C ARG A 99 -10.34 5.20 -10.38
N TYR A 100 -9.88 5.25 -9.15
CA TYR A 100 -10.71 4.99 -7.99
C TYR A 100 -11.83 6.03 -7.87
N LYS A 101 -11.51 7.31 -8.03
CA LYS A 101 -12.48 8.39 -7.99
C LYS A 101 -13.57 8.21 -9.06
N SER A 102 -13.16 7.86 -10.27
CA SER A 102 -14.12 7.60 -11.37
C SER A 102 -15.05 6.44 -11.04
N LYS A 103 -14.54 5.39 -10.40
CA LYS A 103 -15.37 4.26 -9.99
C LYS A 103 -16.37 4.66 -8.90
N LEU A 104 -15.95 5.48 -7.94
CA LEU A 104 -16.87 5.99 -6.92
C LEU A 104 -17.99 6.83 -7.54
N GLU A 105 -17.66 7.69 -8.49
CA GLU A 105 -18.64 8.51 -9.20
C GLU A 105 -19.63 7.64 -9.98
N ALA A 106 -19.12 6.61 -10.67
CA ALA A 106 -19.97 5.67 -11.43
C ALA A 106 -20.93 4.90 -10.52
N LEU A 107 -20.55 4.69 -9.25
CA LEU A 107 -21.40 4.04 -8.25
C LEU A 107 -22.29 5.02 -7.50
N GLY A 108 -22.28 6.30 -7.89
CA GLY A 108 -23.06 7.33 -7.19
C GLY A 108 -22.44 7.83 -5.89
N GLN A 109 -21.13 7.55 -5.68
CA GLN A 109 -20.38 8.01 -4.51
C GLN A 109 -19.29 8.97 -4.95
N THR A 110 -19.17 10.11 -4.27
CA THR A 110 -18.16 11.13 -4.59
C THR A 110 -17.07 11.21 -3.55
N LYS A 111 -17.15 10.42 -2.48
CA LYS A 111 -16.17 10.37 -1.40
C LYS A 111 -16.26 9.04 -0.66
N PRO A 112 -15.24 8.70 0.15
CA PRO A 112 -15.23 7.45 0.90
C PRO A 112 -16.47 7.29 1.79
N PRO A 113 -16.80 6.03 2.18
CA PRO A 113 -17.86 5.79 3.15
C PRO A 113 -17.68 6.58 4.42
N GLU A 114 -18.80 6.95 5.06
CA GLU A 114 -18.79 7.79 6.27
C GLU A 114 -17.95 7.22 7.41
N GLY A 115 -17.87 5.90 7.54
CA GLY A 115 -17.04 5.26 8.55
C GLY A 115 -15.56 5.65 8.48
N GLY A 116 -15.10 6.18 7.36
CA GLY A 116 -13.74 6.66 7.19
C GLY A 116 -13.54 8.11 7.58
N ARG A 117 -14.53 8.76 8.14
CA ARG A 117 -14.55 10.20 8.39
C ARG A 117 -14.62 10.57 9.85
N LEU A 118 -14.15 9.87 10.67
CA LEU A 118 -14.25 10.15 12.12
C LEU A 118 -13.68 11.50 12.52
#